data_6563a808fe759cfd1515317d72b12d8c
#
_entry.id   6563a808fe759cfd1515317d72b12d8c
#
_cell.length_a   1.000
_cell.length_b   1.000
_cell.length_c   1.000
_cell.angle_alpha   90.00
_cell.angle_beta   90.00
_cell.angle_gamma   90.00
#
_symmetry.space_group_name_H-M   'P 1'
#
loop_
_entity.id
_entity.type
_entity.pdbx_description
1 polymer ?
#
loop_
_entity_poly.entity_id
_entity_poly.type
_entity_poly.pdbx_seq_one_letter_code
_entity_poly.pdbx_strand_id
1 'polypeptide(L)'
;MRIGLIRATRLLVAFAFGLTTIASADTGKSAHEYGKKLVTEAKCDACHTTKIGGDGSAMYTRKDRRVTTKSKLLPQVERCNSELSLGLFPEDEAAIATYLNATHYKFKD
;
A
#
# COMPACT_ATOMS: atom_id res chain seq x y z
N MET A 1 32.94 70.50 -8.76
CA MET A 1 32.78 69.09 -9.20
C MET A 1 32.87 68.21 -7.98
N ARG A 2 31.76 67.67 -7.51
CA ARG A 2 31.71 66.73 -6.39
C ARG A 2 31.11 65.41 -6.91
N ILE A 3 31.96 64.41 -6.98
CA ILE A 3 31.57 63.06 -7.41
C ILE A 3 30.98 62.35 -6.21
N GLY A 4 29.64 62.12 -6.27
CA GLY A 4 28.96 61.37 -5.25
C GLY A 4 29.24 59.88 -5.34
N LEU A 5 29.76 59.33 -4.25
CA LEU A 5 30.06 57.91 -4.10
C LEU A 5 28.77 57.16 -3.74
N ILE A 6 28.21 56.46 -4.71
CA ILE A 6 27.06 55.61 -4.48
C ILE A 6 27.53 54.28 -3.86
N ARG A 7 27.25 54.10 -2.57
CA ARG A 7 27.47 52.82 -1.87
C ARG A 7 26.37 51.85 -2.27
N ALA A 8 26.70 50.89 -3.08
CA ALA A 8 25.82 49.73 -3.39
C ALA A 8 25.79 48.78 -2.19
N THR A 9 24.71 48.79 -1.44
CA THR A 9 24.45 47.80 -0.39
C THR A 9 23.99 46.50 -1.05
N ARG A 10 24.84 45.48 -1.05
CA ARG A 10 24.46 44.11 -1.50
C ARG A 10 23.64 43.46 -0.40
N LEU A 11 22.34 43.31 -0.67
CA LEU A 11 21.43 42.52 0.15
C LEU A 11 21.63 41.04 -0.21
N LEU A 12 22.29 40.29 0.66
CA LEU A 12 22.41 38.84 0.57
C LEU A 12 21.09 38.22 1.05
N VAL A 13 20.24 37.80 0.11
CA VAL A 13 19.08 36.99 0.43
C VAL A 13 19.55 35.54 0.56
N ALA A 14 19.68 35.05 1.79
CA ALA A 14 19.92 33.65 2.08
C ALA A 14 18.61 32.85 1.83
N PHE A 15 18.53 32.13 0.71
CA PHE A 15 17.50 31.14 0.46
C PHE A 15 17.79 29.91 1.32
N ALA A 16 17.11 29.78 2.44
CA ALA A 16 17.08 28.56 3.23
C ALA A 16 16.22 27.52 2.48
N PHE A 17 16.87 26.59 1.78
CA PHE A 17 16.22 25.38 1.26
C PHE A 17 15.85 24.50 2.46
N GLY A 18 14.59 24.60 2.90
CA GLY A 18 14.02 23.65 3.85
C GLY A 18 13.88 22.29 3.18
N LEU A 19 14.71 21.32 3.57
CA LEU A 19 14.54 19.92 3.21
C LEU A 19 13.26 19.41 3.92
N THR A 20 12.13 19.40 3.22
CA THR A 20 10.94 18.68 3.68
C THR A 20 11.16 17.20 3.47
N THR A 21 11.54 16.50 4.53
CA THR A 21 11.53 15.02 4.56
C THR A 21 10.07 14.56 4.56
N ILE A 22 9.58 14.11 3.41
CA ILE A 22 8.26 13.47 3.31
C ILE A 22 8.38 12.11 3.98
N ALA A 23 7.73 11.94 5.12
CA ALA A 23 7.72 10.69 5.86
C ALA A 23 6.97 9.61 5.06
N SER A 24 7.70 8.60 4.57
CA SER A 24 7.17 7.46 3.80
C SER A 24 6.27 6.50 4.61
N ALA A 25 6.05 6.74 5.91
CA ALA A 25 5.28 5.88 6.80
C ALA A 25 3.75 5.93 6.57
N ASP A 26 3.24 6.99 5.96
CA ASP A 26 1.80 7.20 5.78
C ASP A 26 1.23 6.38 4.62
N THR A 27 2.03 6.12 3.59
CA THR A 27 1.61 5.37 2.39
C THR A 27 1.27 3.91 2.70
N GLY A 28 2.04 3.26 3.57
CA GLY A 28 1.80 1.85 3.94
C GLY A 28 0.53 1.66 4.78
N LYS A 29 0.27 2.57 5.71
CA LYS A 29 -0.94 2.56 6.52
C LYS A 29 -2.18 2.82 5.66
N SER A 30 -2.11 3.78 4.75
CA SER A 30 -3.18 4.11 3.80
C SER A 30 -3.49 2.92 2.89
N ALA A 31 -2.48 2.25 2.32
CA ALA A 31 -2.67 1.06 1.48
C ALA A 31 -3.29 -0.11 2.26
N HIS A 32 -2.89 -0.32 3.52
CA HIS A 32 -3.47 -1.35 4.39
C HIS A 32 -4.96 -1.11 4.65
N GLU A 33 -5.34 0.10 5.04
CA GLU A 33 -6.76 0.44 5.32
C GLU A 33 -7.61 0.36 4.04
N TYR A 34 -7.05 0.80 2.92
CA TYR A 34 -7.71 0.68 1.63
C TYR A 34 -7.90 -0.78 1.22
N GLY A 35 -6.87 -1.62 1.37
CA GLY A 35 -6.95 -3.06 1.11
C GLY A 35 -7.99 -3.76 1.99
N LYS A 36 -8.09 -3.40 3.27
CA LYS A 36 -9.11 -3.89 4.18
C LYS A 36 -10.53 -3.58 3.67
N LYS A 37 -10.75 -2.34 3.26
CA LYS A 37 -12.02 -1.91 2.68
C LYS A 37 -12.39 -2.76 1.46
N LEU A 38 -11.46 -2.94 0.52
CA LEU A 38 -11.66 -3.72 -0.69
C LEU A 38 -11.98 -5.19 -0.41
N VAL A 39 -11.28 -5.83 0.52
CA VAL A 39 -11.55 -7.22 0.95
C VAL A 39 -12.97 -7.36 1.49
N THR A 40 -13.44 -6.38 2.25
CA THR A 40 -14.80 -6.36 2.79
C THR A 40 -15.84 -6.15 1.69
N GLU A 41 -15.63 -5.20 0.79
CA GLU A 41 -16.56 -4.87 -0.30
C GLU A 41 -16.66 -5.99 -1.33
N ALA A 42 -15.53 -6.63 -1.67
CA ALA A 42 -15.49 -7.79 -2.57
C ALA A 42 -16.00 -9.09 -1.91
N LYS A 43 -16.33 -9.04 -0.62
CA LYS A 43 -16.83 -10.19 0.16
C LYS A 43 -15.90 -11.41 0.12
N CYS A 44 -14.61 -11.18 0.14
CA CYS A 44 -13.59 -12.24 0.09
C CYS A 44 -13.79 -13.26 1.21
N ASP A 45 -13.97 -12.79 2.43
CA ASP A 45 -14.15 -13.67 3.60
C ASP A 45 -15.47 -14.46 3.56
N ALA A 46 -16.53 -13.91 3.00
CA ALA A 46 -17.79 -14.61 2.84
C ALA A 46 -17.66 -15.82 1.90
N CYS A 47 -16.94 -15.68 0.77
CA CYS A 47 -16.65 -16.78 -0.13
C CYS A 47 -15.75 -17.82 0.51
N HIS A 48 -14.69 -17.40 1.21
CA HIS A 48 -13.77 -18.28 1.93
C HIS A 48 -14.47 -19.02 3.06
N THR A 49 -15.35 -18.37 3.82
CA THR A 49 -16.19 -19.01 4.85
C THR A 49 -17.02 -20.14 4.26
N THR A 50 -17.67 -19.92 3.12
CA THR A 50 -18.47 -20.96 2.44
C THR A 50 -17.64 -22.15 2.03
N LYS A 51 -16.37 -21.93 1.61
CA LYS A 51 -15.49 -23.01 1.10
C LYS A 51 -14.81 -23.82 2.19
N ILE A 52 -14.41 -23.20 3.28
CA ILE A 52 -13.58 -23.82 4.32
C ILE A 52 -14.10 -23.68 5.75
N GLY A 53 -15.21 -22.93 5.94
CA GLY A 53 -15.82 -22.70 7.25
C GLY A 53 -15.11 -21.64 8.09
N GLY A 54 -15.54 -21.49 9.35
CA GLY A 54 -15.05 -20.48 10.27
C GLY A 54 -15.34 -19.06 9.79
N ASP A 55 -14.37 -18.16 9.93
CA ASP A 55 -14.40 -16.78 9.43
C ASP A 55 -13.78 -16.62 8.03
N GLY A 56 -13.38 -17.71 7.40
CA GLY A 56 -12.73 -17.72 6.09
C GLY A 56 -11.22 -17.50 6.13
N SER A 57 -10.66 -17.04 7.23
CA SER A 57 -9.22 -16.67 7.34
C SER A 57 -8.27 -17.88 7.27
N ALA A 58 -8.77 -19.09 7.55
CA ALA A 58 -7.98 -20.31 7.42
C ALA A 58 -7.47 -20.54 5.98
N MET A 59 -8.12 -19.96 4.97
CA MET A 59 -7.63 -19.97 3.59
C MET A 59 -6.22 -19.40 3.47
N TYR A 60 -5.88 -18.42 4.27
CA TYR A 60 -4.59 -17.73 4.26
C TYR A 60 -3.53 -18.40 5.15
N THR A 61 -3.94 -19.15 6.17
CA THR A 61 -3.06 -19.62 7.24
C THR A 61 -2.85 -21.14 7.28
N ARG A 62 -3.72 -21.94 6.66
CA ARG A 62 -3.60 -23.40 6.64
C ARG A 62 -2.29 -23.88 6.00
N LYS A 63 -1.82 -25.07 6.41
CA LYS A 63 -0.52 -25.62 5.98
C LYS A 63 -0.43 -25.87 4.48
N ASP A 64 -1.51 -26.28 3.84
CA ASP A 64 -1.64 -26.61 2.41
C ASP A 64 -2.08 -25.41 1.55
N ARG A 65 -1.93 -24.17 2.05
CA ARG A 65 -2.27 -22.95 1.31
C ARG A 65 -1.41 -22.78 0.06
N ARG A 66 -1.98 -22.19 -0.98
CA ARG A 66 -1.28 -21.93 -2.25
C ARG A 66 -0.20 -20.88 -2.14
N VAL A 67 -0.46 -19.84 -1.37
CA VAL A 67 0.48 -18.72 -1.18
C VAL A 67 1.44 -19.07 -0.04
N THR A 68 2.63 -19.45 -0.40
CA THR A 68 3.70 -19.87 0.53
C THR A 68 4.85 -18.88 0.65
N THR A 69 4.87 -17.86 -0.22
CA THR A 69 5.88 -16.79 -0.23
C THR A 69 5.23 -15.46 -0.57
N LYS A 70 5.88 -14.35 -0.20
CA LYS A 70 5.40 -12.99 -0.52
C LYS A 70 5.21 -12.77 -2.02
N SER A 71 6.14 -13.28 -2.84
CA SER A 71 6.10 -13.14 -4.30
C SER A 71 4.91 -13.84 -4.96
N LYS A 72 4.28 -14.80 -4.28
CA LYS A 72 3.09 -15.49 -4.78
C LYS A 72 1.77 -14.82 -4.40
N LEU A 73 1.81 -13.83 -3.50
CA LEU A 73 0.61 -13.24 -2.94
C LEU A 73 -0.13 -12.36 -3.97
N LEU A 74 0.56 -11.39 -4.58
CA LEU A 74 -0.06 -10.53 -5.58
C LEU A 74 -0.59 -11.32 -6.79
N PRO A 75 0.17 -12.24 -7.42
CA PRO A 75 -0.36 -13.09 -8.49
C PRO A 75 -1.61 -13.91 -8.10
N GLN A 76 -1.73 -14.31 -6.85
CA GLN A 76 -2.94 -14.99 -6.38
C GLN A 76 -4.15 -14.05 -6.29
N VAL A 77 -3.94 -12.80 -5.86
CA VAL A 77 -5.00 -11.78 -5.85
C VAL A 77 -5.46 -11.45 -7.28
N GLU A 78 -4.52 -11.22 -8.21
CA GLU A 78 -4.79 -11.00 -9.63
C GLU A 78 -5.60 -12.16 -10.24
N ARG A 79 -5.23 -13.38 -9.91
CA ARG A 79 -5.96 -14.56 -10.35
C ARG A 79 -7.39 -14.58 -9.82
N CYS A 80 -7.62 -14.31 -8.54
CA CYS A 80 -8.96 -14.24 -7.96
C CYS A 80 -9.79 -13.12 -8.61
N ASN A 81 -9.19 -11.95 -8.86
CA ASN A 81 -9.83 -10.86 -9.58
C ASN A 81 -10.34 -11.32 -10.96
N SER A 82 -9.47 -11.97 -11.73
CA SER A 82 -9.81 -12.50 -13.07
C SER A 82 -10.87 -13.60 -13.00
N GLU A 83 -10.68 -14.62 -12.18
CA GLU A 83 -11.58 -15.77 -12.08
C GLU A 83 -12.99 -15.40 -11.60
N LEU A 84 -13.10 -14.39 -10.71
CA LEU A 84 -14.36 -13.94 -10.12
C LEU A 84 -14.92 -12.68 -10.79
N SER A 85 -14.22 -12.13 -11.78
CA SER A 85 -14.62 -10.91 -12.51
C SER A 85 -14.91 -9.73 -11.55
N LEU A 86 -14.02 -9.48 -10.59
CA LEU A 86 -14.24 -8.48 -9.56
C LEU A 86 -14.08 -7.03 -10.07
N GLY A 87 -13.41 -6.83 -11.21
CA GLY A 87 -13.19 -5.51 -11.80
C GLY A 87 -12.22 -4.62 -11.02
N LEU A 88 -11.30 -5.23 -10.27
CA LEU A 88 -10.27 -4.52 -9.53
C LEU A 88 -9.16 -4.02 -10.46
N PHE A 89 -8.65 -2.82 -10.18
CA PHE A 89 -7.48 -2.26 -10.84
C PHE A 89 -6.19 -2.78 -10.19
N PRO A 90 -5.01 -2.67 -10.86
CA PRO A 90 -3.73 -3.12 -10.29
C PRO A 90 -3.40 -2.52 -8.93
N GLU A 91 -3.73 -1.27 -8.68
CA GLU A 91 -3.57 -0.62 -7.38
C GLU A 91 -4.46 -1.20 -6.28
N ASP A 92 -5.67 -1.65 -6.62
CA ASP A 92 -6.58 -2.33 -5.71
C ASP A 92 -6.03 -3.70 -5.31
N GLU A 93 -5.54 -4.45 -6.28
CA GLU A 93 -4.91 -5.76 -6.07
C GLU A 93 -3.67 -5.64 -5.17
N ALA A 94 -2.83 -4.63 -5.40
CA ALA A 94 -1.67 -4.34 -4.57
C ALA A 94 -2.06 -3.97 -3.13
N ALA A 95 -3.11 -3.17 -2.94
CA ALA A 95 -3.63 -2.80 -1.62
C ALA A 95 -4.19 -4.02 -0.88
N ILE A 96 -4.93 -4.89 -1.56
CA ILE A 96 -5.43 -6.16 -1.01
C ILE A 96 -4.25 -7.04 -0.58
N ALA A 97 -3.25 -7.22 -1.43
CA ALA A 97 -2.06 -8.01 -1.09
C ALA A 97 -1.32 -7.45 0.14
N THR A 98 -1.21 -6.13 0.25
CA THR A 98 -0.62 -5.45 1.42
C THR A 98 -1.40 -5.76 2.68
N TYR A 99 -2.71 -5.62 2.65
CA TYR A 99 -3.59 -5.93 3.78
C TYR A 99 -3.49 -7.42 4.18
N LEU A 100 -3.60 -8.34 3.24
CA LEU A 100 -3.54 -9.77 3.51
C LEU A 100 -2.19 -10.18 4.09
N ASN A 101 -1.09 -9.61 3.60
CA ASN A 101 0.22 -9.89 4.18
C ASN A 101 0.34 -9.37 5.61
N ALA A 102 -0.06 -8.13 5.86
CA ALA A 102 0.01 -7.53 7.19
C ALA A 102 -0.87 -8.25 8.22
N THR A 103 -2.03 -8.75 7.79
CA THR A 103 -3.03 -9.34 8.67
C THR A 103 -2.85 -10.84 8.85
N HIS A 104 -2.60 -11.60 7.79
CA HIS A 104 -2.63 -13.06 7.80
C HIS A 104 -1.29 -13.74 7.50
N TYR A 105 -0.69 -13.45 6.35
CA TYR A 105 0.50 -14.19 5.90
C TYR A 105 1.77 -13.86 6.68
N LYS A 106 1.98 -12.59 7.03
CA LYS A 106 3.15 -12.13 7.81
C LYS A 106 4.50 -12.43 7.15
N PHE A 107 4.54 -12.52 5.81
CA PHE A 107 5.81 -12.69 5.10
C PHE A 107 6.69 -11.45 5.31
N LYS A 108 7.96 -11.69 5.54
CA LYS A 108 9.01 -10.66 5.57
C LYS A 108 9.65 -10.53 4.19
N ASP A 109 10.26 -9.39 3.95
CA ASP A 109 11.05 -9.16 2.74
C ASP A 109 12.35 -9.95 2.77
#